data_35e25aa2b559bd9ca95025a859c7606c
#
_entry.id   35e25aa2b559bd9ca95025a859c7606c
#
_cell.length_a   1.000
_cell.length_b   1.000
_cell.length_c   1.000
_cell.angle_alpha   90.00
_cell.angle_beta   90.00
_cell.angle_gamma   90.00
#
_symmetry.space_group_name_H-M   'P 1'
#
loop_
_entity.id
_entity.type
_entity.pdbx_description
1 polymer ?
#
loop_
_entity_poly.entity_id
_entity_poly.type
_entity_poly.pdbx_seq_one_letter_code
_entity_poly.pdbx_strand_id
1 'polypeptide(L)'
;YPTRICMMIDAGPRLRSGDDLFERGLLPFLRTTGPERLTLFLLSHGDDDHAGGAASLINHFSQKATRGVETPCSGRETWTWDGVRFSLLIDPAARTENDRSCTLLIETKAASAFLSGDIGRPAEQRLINLLPRGVDFLVAPHHGSRSPSSLIFVRRLAPKIVVFSAWKQGRYRHPHDDVVRRYR
;
A
#
# COMPACT_ATOMS: atom_id res chain seq x y z
N TYR A 1 -19.95 -9.61 19.50
CA TYR A 1 -19.23 -9.88 18.24
C TYR A 1 -17.81 -9.39 18.40
N PRO A 2 -16.78 -10.15 17.98
CA PRO A 2 -15.42 -9.64 17.99
C PRO A 2 -15.40 -8.37 17.15
N THR A 3 -14.77 -7.31 17.67
CA THR A 3 -14.60 -6.04 16.96
C THR A 3 -13.82 -6.32 15.68
N ARG A 4 -14.50 -6.29 14.54
CA ARG A 4 -13.84 -6.47 13.24
C ARG A 4 -12.73 -5.43 13.11
N ILE A 5 -11.50 -5.90 12.96
CA ILE A 5 -10.37 -5.04 12.60
C ILE A 5 -10.56 -4.63 11.15
N CYS A 6 -10.56 -3.32 10.93
CA CYS A 6 -10.56 -2.78 9.58
C CYS A 6 -9.40 -1.80 9.43
N MET A 7 -8.60 -2.04 8.41
CA MET A 7 -7.49 -1.18 8.04
C MET A 7 -7.72 -0.65 6.64
N MET A 8 -7.49 0.64 6.46
CA MET A 8 -7.43 1.29 5.16
C MET A 8 -5.98 1.66 4.87
N ILE A 9 -5.56 1.41 3.64
CA ILE A 9 -4.24 1.80 3.15
C ILE A 9 -4.46 2.64 1.92
N ASP A 10 -3.93 3.88 1.98
CA ASP A 10 -4.14 4.94 1.02
C ASP A 10 -5.62 5.32 0.82
N ALA A 11 -5.87 6.45 0.21
CA ALA A 11 -7.21 7.00 0.01
C ALA A 11 -7.49 7.37 -1.46
N GLY A 12 -6.54 7.11 -2.35
CA GLY A 12 -6.65 7.41 -3.77
C GLY A 12 -6.52 8.89 -4.12
N PRO A 13 -6.61 9.21 -5.42
CA PRO A 13 -6.35 10.54 -5.94
C PRO A 13 -7.47 11.54 -5.69
N ARG A 14 -7.09 12.81 -5.68
CA ARG A 14 -8.00 13.91 -5.90
C ARG A 14 -8.40 13.98 -7.37
N LEU A 15 -9.67 14.25 -7.64
CA LEU A 15 -10.20 14.35 -8.98
C LEU A 15 -10.15 15.81 -9.50
N ARG A 16 -10.07 15.98 -10.81
CA ARG A 16 -10.08 17.32 -11.43
C ARG A 16 -11.36 18.12 -11.13
N SER A 17 -12.45 17.47 -10.75
CA SER A 17 -13.71 18.09 -10.33
C SER A 17 -13.64 18.74 -8.95
N GLY A 18 -12.56 18.57 -8.20
CA GLY A 18 -12.41 19.00 -6.81
C GLY A 18 -12.76 17.97 -5.76
N ASP A 19 -13.50 16.92 -6.15
CA ASP A 19 -13.77 15.75 -5.28
C ASP A 19 -12.56 14.80 -5.26
N ASP A 20 -12.66 13.70 -4.55
CA ASP A 20 -11.65 12.64 -4.55
C ASP A 20 -12.27 11.26 -4.81
N LEU A 21 -11.38 10.30 -5.10
CA LEU A 21 -11.79 8.92 -5.41
C LEU A 21 -12.35 8.21 -4.18
N PHE A 22 -11.88 8.54 -2.97
CA PHE A 22 -12.42 7.96 -1.74
C PHE A 22 -13.91 8.31 -1.60
N GLU A 23 -14.24 9.60 -1.70
CA GLU A 23 -15.61 10.10 -1.51
C GLU A 23 -16.56 9.58 -2.59
N ARG A 24 -16.14 9.59 -3.86
CA ARG A 24 -16.97 9.16 -4.98
C ARG A 24 -17.07 7.65 -5.16
N GLY A 25 -16.00 6.93 -4.88
CA GLY A 25 -15.92 5.49 -5.17
C GLY A 25 -16.03 4.62 -3.94
N LEU A 26 -15.18 4.84 -2.96
CA LEU A 26 -15.03 3.91 -1.85
C LEU A 26 -16.01 4.18 -0.71
N LEU A 27 -16.30 5.44 -0.40
CA LEU A 27 -17.21 5.82 0.68
C LEU A 27 -18.63 5.23 0.50
N PRO A 28 -19.28 5.28 -0.69
CA PRO A 28 -20.58 4.65 -0.89
C PRO A 28 -20.55 3.13 -0.64
N PHE A 29 -19.47 2.46 -1.10
CA PHE A 29 -19.28 1.04 -0.85
C PHE A 29 -19.11 0.73 0.64
N LEU A 30 -18.27 1.48 1.34
CA LEU A 30 -18.03 1.29 2.77
C LEU A 30 -19.27 1.56 3.62
N ARG A 31 -20.14 2.49 3.22
CA ARG A 31 -21.41 2.76 3.91
C ARG A 31 -22.39 1.60 3.82
N THR A 32 -22.33 0.79 2.77
CA THR A 32 -23.24 -0.34 2.57
C THR A 32 -22.71 -1.66 3.11
N THR A 33 -21.38 -1.84 3.11
CA THR A 33 -20.74 -3.14 3.38
C THR A 33 -19.64 -3.06 4.43
N GLY A 34 -19.19 -1.86 4.72
CA GLY A 34 -17.99 -1.61 5.50
C GLY A 34 -18.24 -1.45 7.00
N PRO A 35 -17.15 -1.26 7.74
CA PRO A 35 -17.18 -0.99 9.17
C PRO A 35 -17.60 0.46 9.44
N GLU A 36 -18.19 0.69 10.60
CA GLU A 36 -18.48 2.05 11.09
C GLU A 36 -17.21 2.81 11.50
N ARG A 37 -16.12 2.09 11.78
CA ARG A 37 -14.84 2.64 12.28
C ARG A 37 -13.66 1.94 11.64
N LEU A 38 -12.62 2.71 11.38
CA LEU A 38 -11.32 2.16 11.00
C LEU A 38 -10.47 1.92 12.27
N THR A 39 -9.83 0.76 12.33
CA THR A 39 -8.85 0.48 13.38
C THR A 39 -7.54 1.20 13.09
N LEU A 40 -7.14 1.22 11.82
CA LEU A 40 -5.94 1.94 11.36
C LEU A 40 -6.18 2.53 9.97
N PHE A 41 -5.78 3.78 9.79
CA PHE A 41 -5.53 4.36 8.49
C PHE A 41 -4.02 4.50 8.28
N LEU A 42 -3.49 3.84 7.27
CA LEU A 42 -2.09 3.90 6.86
C LEU A 42 -2.01 4.63 5.51
N LEU A 43 -1.29 5.75 5.49
CA LEU A 43 -0.93 6.43 4.25
C LEU A 43 0.48 6.02 3.86
N SER A 44 0.65 5.45 2.66
CA SER A 44 1.95 4.99 2.22
C SER A 44 2.93 6.15 2.03
N HIS A 45 2.52 7.21 1.34
CA HIS A 45 3.28 8.44 1.12
C HIS A 45 2.37 9.58 0.67
N GLY A 46 2.94 10.78 0.46
CA GLY A 46 2.19 12.02 0.26
C GLY A 46 1.74 12.32 -1.16
N ASP A 47 2.04 11.50 -2.16
CA ASP A 47 1.63 11.77 -3.55
C ASP A 47 0.11 11.73 -3.71
N ASP A 48 -0.42 12.58 -4.60
CA ASP A 48 -1.87 12.82 -4.72
C ASP A 48 -2.68 11.56 -5.02
N ASP A 49 -2.14 10.63 -5.79
CA ASP A 49 -2.80 9.36 -6.12
C ASP A 49 -2.89 8.36 -4.96
N HIS A 50 -2.25 8.66 -3.83
CA HIS A 50 -2.36 7.94 -2.55
C HIS A 50 -3.04 8.77 -1.46
N ALA A 51 -2.65 10.05 -1.34
CA ALA A 51 -3.07 10.94 -0.26
C ALA A 51 -4.30 11.81 -0.59
N GLY A 52 -4.68 11.92 -1.87
CA GLY A 52 -5.69 12.87 -2.33
C GLY A 52 -7.03 12.79 -1.61
N GLY A 53 -7.49 11.59 -1.26
CA GLY A 53 -8.72 11.36 -0.51
C GLY A 53 -8.56 11.28 1.01
N ALA A 54 -7.35 11.47 1.56
CA ALA A 54 -7.09 11.27 3.00
C ALA A 54 -7.92 12.18 3.89
N ALA A 55 -8.09 13.44 3.51
CA ALA A 55 -8.91 14.39 4.28
C ALA A 55 -10.39 13.96 4.33
N SER A 56 -10.95 13.54 3.21
CA SER A 56 -12.32 13.02 3.14
C SER A 56 -12.48 11.76 3.97
N LEU A 57 -11.50 10.83 3.92
CA LEU A 57 -11.51 9.63 4.74
C LEU A 57 -11.53 9.97 6.23
N ILE A 58 -10.65 10.87 6.68
CA ILE A 58 -10.54 11.28 8.09
C ILE A 58 -11.83 11.96 8.56
N ASN A 59 -12.46 12.76 7.72
CA ASN A 59 -13.72 13.44 8.04
C ASN A 59 -14.91 12.47 8.14
N HIS A 60 -14.93 11.42 7.34
CA HIS A 60 -16.05 10.46 7.30
C HIS A 60 -15.92 9.28 8.25
N PHE A 61 -14.70 8.89 8.62
CA PHE A 61 -14.47 7.75 9.49
C PHE A 61 -13.67 8.12 10.72
N SER A 62 -14.19 7.71 11.88
CA SER A 62 -13.41 7.73 13.13
C SER A 62 -12.30 6.66 13.03
N GLN A 63 -11.04 7.04 13.24
CA GLN A 63 -9.88 6.16 13.26
C GLN A 63 -9.37 6.01 14.69
N LYS A 64 -8.97 4.78 15.09
CA LYS A 64 -8.27 4.57 16.37
C LYS A 64 -6.80 4.99 16.29
N ALA A 65 -6.20 4.83 15.12
CA ALA A 65 -4.81 5.18 14.87
C ALA A 65 -4.60 5.56 13.41
N THR A 66 -3.61 6.42 13.17
CA THR A 66 -3.11 6.79 11.85
C THR A 66 -1.61 6.53 11.77
N ARG A 67 -1.10 6.26 10.57
CA ARG A 67 0.34 6.15 10.26
C ARG A 67 0.58 6.83 8.92
N GLY A 68 1.67 7.59 8.80
CA GLY A 68 2.03 8.27 7.55
C GLY A 68 1.16 9.48 7.21
N VAL A 69 0.21 9.88 8.06
CA VAL A 69 -0.75 10.97 7.79
C VAL A 69 -0.18 12.32 8.23
N GLU A 70 0.06 12.50 9.53
CA GLU A 70 0.60 13.76 10.07
C GLU A 70 2.14 13.79 10.01
N THR A 71 2.75 12.63 10.21
CA THR A 71 4.19 12.44 10.14
C THR A 71 4.50 11.24 9.26
N PRO A 72 5.55 11.31 8.43
CA PRO A 72 6.00 10.15 7.65
C PRO A 72 6.26 8.95 8.56
N CYS A 73 6.01 7.76 8.06
CA CYS A 73 6.41 6.55 8.76
C CYS A 73 7.93 6.54 8.97
N SER A 74 8.37 6.06 10.10
CA SER A 74 9.79 5.98 10.44
C SER A 74 10.12 4.66 11.14
N GLY A 75 11.33 4.16 10.91
CA GLY A 75 11.82 2.96 11.56
C GLY A 75 11.14 1.67 11.12
N ARG A 76 11.15 0.68 12.00
CA ARG A 76 10.48 -0.60 11.82
C ARG A 76 9.49 -0.80 12.94
N GLU A 77 8.22 -1.02 12.61
CA GLU A 77 7.15 -1.28 13.58
C GLU A 77 6.53 -2.66 13.29
N THR A 78 6.26 -3.42 14.33
CA THR A 78 5.60 -4.73 14.20
C THR A 78 4.53 -4.85 15.27
N TRP A 79 3.33 -5.31 14.89
CA TRP A 79 2.24 -5.60 15.83
C TRP A 79 1.45 -6.83 15.38
N THR A 80 0.60 -7.33 16.26
CA THR A 80 -0.27 -8.47 15.98
C THR A 80 -1.71 -8.13 16.35
N TRP A 81 -2.65 -8.42 15.46
CA TRP A 81 -4.09 -8.37 15.69
C TRP A 81 -4.73 -9.68 15.27
N ASP A 82 -5.51 -10.30 16.16
CA ASP A 82 -6.27 -11.53 15.91
C ASP A 82 -5.44 -12.63 15.21
N GLY A 83 -4.17 -12.79 15.61
CA GLY A 83 -3.27 -13.77 15.03
C GLY A 83 -2.67 -13.38 13.68
N VAL A 84 -2.96 -12.20 13.17
CA VAL A 84 -2.33 -11.61 11.98
C VAL A 84 -1.19 -10.71 12.42
N ARG A 85 -0.01 -10.95 11.89
CA ARG A 85 1.19 -10.13 12.12
C ARG A 85 1.32 -9.08 11.02
N PHE A 86 1.58 -7.85 11.44
CA PHE A 86 1.84 -6.70 10.59
C PHE A 86 3.26 -6.19 10.83
N SER A 87 3.98 -5.87 9.78
CA SER A 87 5.32 -5.28 9.86
C SER A 87 5.43 -4.12 8.90
N LEU A 88 5.53 -2.90 9.43
CA LEU A 88 5.95 -1.73 8.66
C LEU A 88 7.45 -1.83 8.39
N LEU A 89 7.84 -1.69 7.14
CA LEU A 89 9.21 -1.72 6.68
C LEU A 89 9.46 -0.45 5.86
N ILE A 90 10.30 0.43 6.39
CA ILE A 90 10.60 1.72 5.77
C ILE A 90 12.09 1.75 5.43
N ASP A 91 12.40 2.26 4.25
CA ASP A 91 13.79 2.47 3.87
C ASP A 91 14.40 3.64 4.66
N PRO A 92 15.35 3.39 5.58
CA PRO A 92 15.91 4.44 6.43
C PRO A 92 16.79 5.44 5.66
N ALA A 93 17.19 5.09 4.43
CA ALA A 93 18.03 5.92 3.56
C ALA A 93 17.27 6.45 2.34
N ALA A 94 15.93 6.45 2.39
CA ALA A 94 15.09 6.97 1.33
C ALA A 94 15.37 8.45 1.06
N ARG A 95 15.54 8.78 -0.22
CA ARG A 95 15.82 10.14 -0.69
C ARG A 95 14.67 10.77 -1.47
N THR A 96 13.77 9.95 -2.00
CA THR A 96 12.58 10.38 -2.74
C THR A 96 11.34 10.15 -1.91
N GLU A 97 10.26 10.85 -2.21
CA GLU A 97 8.96 10.66 -1.55
C GLU A 97 8.48 9.21 -1.74
N ASN A 98 8.55 8.70 -2.96
CA ASN A 98 8.20 7.32 -3.28
C ASN A 98 8.99 6.29 -2.43
N ASP A 99 10.31 6.45 -2.33
CA ASP A 99 11.14 5.52 -1.53
C ASP A 99 10.85 5.60 -0.02
N ARG A 100 10.21 6.68 0.46
CA ARG A 100 9.73 6.83 1.85
C ARG A 100 8.41 6.11 2.11
N SER A 101 7.84 5.44 1.11
CA SER A 101 6.59 4.71 1.28
C SER A 101 6.60 3.83 2.53
N CYS A 102 5.54 3.92 3.31
CA CYS A 102 5.25 3.01 4.41
C CYS A 102 4.86 1.66 3.84
N THR A 103 5.82 0.78 3.59
CA THR A 103 5.51 -0.56 3.09
C THR A 103 5.00 -1.46 4.21
N LEU A 104 4.08 -2.36 3.91
CA LEU A 104 3.45 -3.23 4.90
C LEU A 104 3.52 -4.70 4.50
N LEU A 105 4.16 -5.50 5.34
CA LEU A 105 4.09 -6.95 5.27
C LEU A 105 3.03 -7.45 6.24
N ILE A 106 2.09 -8.25 5.75
CA ILE A 106 1.00 -8.86 6.49
C ILE A 106 1.17 -10.37 6.43
N GLU A 107 1.19 -11.02 7.58
CA GLU A 107 1.44 -12.46 7.69
C GLU A 107 0.39 -13.13 8.58
N THR A 108 -0.18 -14.21 8.10
CA THR A 108 -1.01 -15.14 8.85
C THR A 108 -0.34 -16.51 8.88
N LYS A 109 -0.94 -17.49 9.56
CA LYS A 109 -0.49 -18.89 9.47
C LYS A 109 -0.66 -19.51 8.08
N ALA A 110 -1.58 -18.98 7.26
CA ALA A 110 -1.98 -19.57 5.99
C ALA A 110 -1.52 -18.76 4.76
N ALA A 111 -1.35 -17.46 4.89
CA ALA A 111 -1.07 -16.58 3.75
C ALA A 111 -0.29 -15.34 4.18
N SER A 112 0.37 -14.71 3.21
CA SER A 112 1.10 -13.47 3.38
C SER A 112 0.83 -12.48 2.25
N ALA A 113 0.88 -11.19 2.57
CA ALA A 113 0.72 -10.11 1.60
C ALA A 113 1.78 -9.03 1.82
N PHE A 114 2.33 -8.49 0.75
CA PHE A 114 3.21 -7.33 0.80
C PHE A 114 2.63 -6.18 -0.01
N LEU A 115 2.41 -5.05 0.67
CA LEU A 115 1.97 -3.79 0.09
C LEU A 115 3.18 -2.86 0.04
N SER A 116 3.64 -2.60 -1.16
CA SER A 116 4.94 -1.95 -1.38
C SER A 116 4.87 -0.43 -1.48
N GLY A 117 3.67 0.16 -1.58
CA GLY A 117 3.57 1.58 -1.96
C GLY A 117 4.31 1.83 -3.27
N ASP A 118 4.95 2.97 -3.37
CA ASP A 118 5.63 3.40 -4.59
C ASP A 118 7.16 3.30 -4.53
N ILE A 119 7.69 2.39 -3.68
CA ILE A 119 9.13 2.20 -3.58
C ILE A 119 9.78 1.94 -4.95
N GLY A 120 10.92 2.59 -5.17
CA GLY A 120 11.78 2.37 -6.32
C GLY A 120 12.83 1.30 -6.07
N ARG A 121 13.68 1.03 -7.09
CA ARG A 121 14.78 0.04 -6.97
C ARG A 121 15.72 0.28 -5.79
N PRO A 122 16.11 1.52 -5.43
CA PRO A 122 16.98 1.73 -4.30
C PRO A 122 16.37 1.21 -2.98
N ALA A 123 15.10 1.48 -2.73
CA ALA A 123 14.39 0.99 -1.54
C ALA A 123 14.18 -0.53 -1.60
N GLU A 124 13.82 -1.11 -2.76
CA GLU A 124 13.75 -2.57 -2.94
C GLU A 124 15.06 -3.25 -2.51
N GLN A 125 16.21 -2.73 -2.95
CA GLN A 125 17.52 -3.30 -2.62
C GLN A 125 17.84 -3.23 -1.13
N ARG A 126 17.48 -2.13 -0.46
CA ARG A 126 17.75 -1.95 0.97
C ARG A 126 16.79 -2.77 1.85
N LEU A 127 15.54 -2.93 1.41
CA LEU A 127 14.54 -3.71 2.13
C LEU A 127 14.62 -5.22 1.86
N ILE A 128 15.31 -5.66 0.81
CA ILE A 128 15.28 -7.05 0.33
C ILE A 128 15.59 -8.10 1.41
N ASN A 129 16.51 -7.80 2.31
CA ASN A 129 16.90 -8.72 3.38
C ASN A 129 15.88 -8.79 4.53
N LEU A 130 14.98 -7.83 4.62
CA LEU A 130 13.88 -7.79 5.59
C LEU A 130 12.63 -8.51 5.06
N LEU A 131 12.58 -8.77 3.75
CA LEU A 131 11.45 -9.41 3.10
C LEU A 131 11.56 -10.94 3.13
N PRO A 132 10.44 -11.66 3.26
CA PRO A 132 10.42 -13.12 3.26
C PRO A 132 10.84 -13.67 1.88
N ARG A 133 11.12 -14.98 1.84
CA ARG A 133 11.22 -15.73 0.59
C ARG A 133 9.83 -16.24 0.22
N GLY A 134 9.20 -15.58 -0.74
CA GLY A 134 7.83 -15.86 -1.16
C GLY A 134 6.79 -15.06 -0.39
N VAL A 135 5.78 -14.61 -1.10
CA VAL A 135 4.52 -14.05 -0.58
C VAL A 135 3.36 -14.56 -1.41
N ASP A 136 2.17 -14.66 -0.82
CA ASP A 136 1.00 -15.06 -1.60
C ASP A 136 0.48 -13.91 -2.45
N PHE A 137 0.43 -12.71 -1.89
CA PHE A 137 -0.07 -11.51 -2.56
C PHE A 137 0.97 -10.39 -2.54
N LEU A 138 1.13 -9.73 -3.68
CA LEU A 138 1.94 -8.53 -3.81
C LEU A 138 1.11 -7.42 -4.46
N VAL A 139 1.02 -6.27 -3.83
CA VAL A 139 0.68 -5.04 -4.55
C VAL A 139 1.97 -4.52 -5.18
N ALA A 140 2.00 -4.50 -6.51
CA ALA A 140 3.21 -4.17 -7.27
C ALA A 140 3.67 -2.73 -7.02
N PRO A 141 4.99 -2.52 -6.81
CA PRO A 141 5.51 -1.19 -6.53
C PRO A 141 5.19 -0.19 -7.64
N HIS A 142 4.82 1.02 -7.23
CA HIS A 142 4.58 2.17 -8.10
C HIS A 142 3.71 1.82 -9.29
N HIS A 143 2.57 1.16 -9.00
CA HIS A 143 1.54 0.79 -9.97
C HIS A 143 2.01 -0.05 -11.18
N GLY A 144 3.20 -0.61 -11.10
CA GLY A 144 3.84 -1.30 -12.25
C GLY A 144 4.59 -0.36 -13.19
N SER A 145 5.15 0.73 -12.66
CA SER A 145 6.13 1.58 -13.34
C SER A 145 7.38 0.78 -13.74
N ARG A 146 8.14 1.25 -14.74
CA ARG A 146 9.32 0.54 -15.24
C ARG A 146 10.50 0.51 -14.28
N SER A 147 10.63 1.53 -13.44
CA SER A 147 11.78 1.67 -12.54
C SER A 147 11.82 0.58 -11.46
N PRO A 148 10.77 0.35 -10.66
CA PRO A 148 10.74 -0.71 -9.65
C PRO A 148 10.54 -2.12 -10.25
N SER A 149 10.20 -3.07 -9.38
CA SER A 149 10.01 -4.49 -9.73
C SER A 149 11.27 -5.09 -10.34
N SER A 150 12.41 -4.88 -9.68
CA SER A 150 13.69 -5.47 -10.10
C SER A 150 13.59 -7.00 -10.08
N LEU A 151 14.34 -7.68 -10.96
CA LEU A 151 14.32 -9.16 -11.01
C LEU A 151 14.74 -9.80 -9.69
N ILE A 152 15.62 -9.17 -8.92
CA ILE A 152 16.03 -9.63 -7.60
C ILE A 152 14.85 -9.57 -6.63
N PHE A 153 14.11 -8.45 -6.63
CA PHE A 153 12.93 -8.25 -5.80
C PHE A 153 11.82 -9.24 -6.18
N VAL A 154 11.52 -9.36 -7.46
CA VAL A 154 10.51 -10.31 -7.97
C VAL A 154 10.84 -11.76 -7.60
N ARG A 155 12.09 -12.19 -7.82
CA ARG A 155 12.55 -13.53 -7.45
C ARG A 155 12.58 -13.78 -5.95
N ARG A 156 12.88 -12.76 -5.15
CA ARG A 156 12.86 -12.87 -3.69
C ARG A 156 11.45 -13.11 -3.17
N LEU A 157 10.49 -12.30 -3.64
CA LEU A 157 9.10 -12.38 -3.21
C LEU A 157 8.32 -13.50 -3.91
N ALA A 158 8.70 -13.87 -5.13
CA ALA A 158 8.05 -14.92 -5.93
C ALA A 158 6.52 -14.99 -5.70
N PRO A 159 5.77 -13.88 -5.89
CA PRO A 159 4.39 -13.78 -5.47
C PRO A 159 3.50 -14.73 -6.28
N LYS A 160 2.51 -15.36 -5.61
CA LYS A 160 1.50 -16.19 -6.29
C LYS A 160 0.50 -15.33 -7.07
N ILE A 161 0.15 -14.17 -6.51
CA ILE A 161 -0.78 -13.20 -7.11
C ILE A 161 -0.15 -11.82 -7.02
N VAL A 162 -0.15 -11.09 -8.14
CA VAL A 162 0.29 -9.70 -8.21
C VAL A 162 -0.88 -8.81 -8.58
N VAL A 163 -1.10 -7.78 -7.78
CA VAL A 163 -2.12 -6.75 -8.02
C VAL A 163 -1.42 -5.47 -8.46
N PHE A 164 -1.83 -4.95 -9.59
CA PHE A 164 -1.42 -3.63 -10.07
C PHE A 164 -2.56 -2.63 -9.79
N SER A 165 -2.34 -1.74 -8.84
CA SER A 165 -3.28 -0.65 -8.54
C SER A 165 -3.17 0.44 -9.61
N ALA A 166 -3.65 0.16 -10.82
CA ALA A 166 -3.46 1.04 -11.97
C ALA A 166 -4.64 0.99 -12.94
N TRP A 167 -4.88 2.13 -13.57
CA TRP A 167 -5.82 2.20 -14.69
C TRP A 167 -5.04 2.16 -16.01
N LYS A 168 -5.19 1.09 -16.79
CA LYS A 168 -4.44 0.84 -18.01
C LYS A 168 -4.54 1.96 -19.07
N GLN A 169 -5.65 2.70 -19.08
CA GLN A 169 -5.87 3.86 -19.95
C GLN A 169 -5.44 5.19 -19.31
N GLY A 170 -4.88 5.14 -18.10
CA GLY A 170 -4.39 6.31 -17.38
C GLY A 170 -3.21 6.99 -18.07
N ARG A 171 -2.91 8.22 -17.66
CA ARG A 171 -1.83 9.06 -18.22
C ARG A 171 -0.48 8.34 -18.32
N TYR A 172 -0.14 7.53 -17.34
CA TYR A 172 1.14 6.83 -17.24
C TYR A 172 1.13 5.44 -17.88
N ARG A 173 -0.03 4.95 -18.34
CA ARG A 173 -0.23 3.64 -18.94
C ARG A 173 0.34 2.48 -18.12
N HIS A 174 0.24 2.59 -16.77
CA HIS A 174 0.60 1.51 -15.87
C HIS A 174 -0.49 0.41 -15.88
N PRO A 175 -0.12 -0.86 -15.60
CA PRO A 175 1.25 -1.38 -15.55
C PRO A 175 1.87 -1.46 -16.94
N HIS A 176 3.18 -1.28 -17.04
CA HIS A 176 3.91 -1.51 -18.28
C HIS A 176 4.05 -3.01 -18.58
N ASP A 177 3.89 -3.40 -19.84
CA ASP A 177 3.93 -4.83 -20.23
C ASP A 177 5.25 -5.53 -19.92
N ASP A 178 6.38 -4.83 -19.97
CA ASP A 178 7.69 -5.35 -19.58
C ASP A 178 7.77 -5.64 -18.07
N VAL A 179 7.08 -4.87 -17.24
CA VAL A 179 7.00 -5.11 -15.81
C VAL A 179 6.09 -6.31 -15.52
N VAL A 180 4.93 -6.39 -16.16
CA VAL A 180 4.03 -7.55 -16.03
C VAL A 180 4.77 -8.86 -16.40
N ARG A 181 5.60 -8.84 -17.47
CA ARG A 181 6.41 -10.01 -17.86
C ARG A 181 7.44 -10.44 -16.81
N ARG A 182 7.91 -9.54 -15.93
CA ARG A 182 8.86 -9.91 -14.86
C ARG A 182 8.25 -10.82 -13.80
N TYR A 183 6.91 -10.80 -13.69
CA TYR A 183 6.15 -11.59 -12.71
C TYR A 183 5.58 -12.90 -13.28
N ARG A 184 5.82 -13.20 -14.55
CA ARG A 184 5.45 -14.46 -15.20
C ARG A 184 6.61 -15.44 -15.18
#